data_e89a0ac1ff5c95d24ebd8fe1920b2014
#
_entry.id   e89a0ac1ff5c95d24ebd8fe1920b2014
#
_cell.length_a   1.000
_cell.length_b   1.000
_cell.length_c   1.000
_cell.angle_alpha   90.00
_cell.angle_beta   90.00
_cell.angle_gamma   90.00
#
_symmetry.space_group_name_H-M   'P 1'
#
loop_
_entity.id
_entity.type
_entity.pdbx_description
1 polymer ?
#
loop_
_entity_poly.entity_id
_entity_poly.type
_entity_poly.pdbx_seq_one_letter_code
_entity_poly.pdbx_strand_id
1 'polypeptide(L)'
;MSSQGNTFSHKTGNESEFPRKSGSDIIKTLLSVFLKNNGRRVMIFYPKSHPESALFVVKMSDVVEKTLTALPSLLSLDSQPGTAKLSSNSKLGNLIRGITELTSKHEEEKLIQRELLFIKEQVSSPNTTMRQMKEAMVRAIYCEMLGYGVSFSYIHAIKLAQQGNVLEKRVGYLAVSLFLNEGHELLLLLVNTVLKDLQSTNLIEVCMALTVVSQMFPKDMIPAILPLVEEKLNHPKEIIRRKAVLALYKFYLIAPNQVQHIHNKFRKALCDKDPGVMSASLHIYLQLIQENPEGYKDLAPSFVTILTQVVGGKLPMDFNYHSVPAPWLQIHLLRILSLLGKNDQSTSEIMYDILDESLRRAEMNHNITYAILYECVKCIYTIYPKSDLLEKAAKCIGNFVLSAKINLKYLGLKALTYVVQQDPKLALQHQMTIIECLDHPDLIIKRETLELLFRITNDQNVTVIVEKMLDFLRISKDDHTSMDLVGKVAELAEKYPYKCFSVCI
;
A
#
# COMPACT_ATOMS: atom_id res chain seq x y z
N MET A 1 60.26 6.98 36.36
CA MET A 1 59.15 6.74 37.28
C MET A 1 57.86 7.08 36.47
N SER A 2 57.39 6.20 35.67
CA SER A 2 56.35 5.16 35.76
C SER A 2 55.05 5.63 36.44
N SER A 3 54.04 5.87 35.65
CA SER A 3 52.68 5.48 35.99
C SER A 3 51.86 5.25 34.70
N GLN A 4 51.47 4.03 34.56
CA GLN A 4 50.53 3.52 33.50
C GLN A 4 49.15 4.03 33.81
N GLY A 5 48.47 4.60 32.83
CA GLY A 5 47.04 4.91 32.86
C GLY A 5 46.29 4.02 31.90
N ASN A 6 45.50 3.09 32.43
CA ASN A 6 44.59 2.22 31.70
C ASN A 6 43.48 3.04 31.05
N THR A 7 43.40 3.06 29.73
CA THR A 7 42.26 3.54 28.98
C THR A 7 41.27 2.41 28.77
N PHE A 8 40.13 2.46 29.42
CA PHE A 8 38.97 1.62 29.12
C PHE A 8 38.35 2.05 27.79
N SER A 9 38.47 1.17 26.81
CA SER A 9 37.79 1.28 25.52
C SER A 9 36.28 0.95 25.71
N HIS A 10 35.42 1.95 25.64
CA HIS A 10 34.00 1.76 25.45
C HIS A 10 33.76 1.24 24.02
N LYS A 11 33.42 -0.03 23.91
CA LYS A 11 32.75 -0.57 22.71
C LYS A 11 31.33 -0.03 22.66
N THR A 12 31.09 0.96 21.83
CA THR A 12 29.74 1.36 21.41
C THR A 12 29.16 0.21 20.57
N GLY A 13 28.04 -0.33 21.06
CA GLY A 13 27.28 -1.37 20.37
C GLY A 13 26.78 -0.87 19.00
N ASN A 14 26.99 -1.68 18.01
CA ASN A 14 26.40 -1.52 16.69
C ASN A 14 24.86 -1.59 16.83
N GLU A 15 24.21 -0.44 16.69
CA GLU A 15 22.81 -0.41 16.30
C GLU A 15 22.71 -1.00 14.91
N SER A 16 22.10 -2.18 14.79
CA SER A 16 21.76 -2.80 13.52
C SER A 16 20.69 -1.93 12.86
N GLU A 17 21.08 -1.05 11.97
CA GLU A 17 20.19 -0.38 11.02
C GLU A 17 19.47 -1.46 10.18
N PHE A 18 18.19 -1.66 10.45
CA PHE A 18 17.32 -2.40 9.55
C PHE A 18 17.22 -1.63 8.23
N PRO A 19 17.62 -2.21 7.10
CA PRO A 19 17.57 -1.50 5.82
C PRO A 19 16.11 -1.15 5.48
N ARG A 20 15.85 0.11 5.19
CA ARG A 20 14.57 0.59 4.66
C ARG A 20 14.31 -0.11 3.34
N LYS A 21 13.34 -1.00 3.29
CA LYS A 21 12.95 -1.70 2.07
C LYS A 21 12.46 -0.69 1.04
N SER A 22 13.02 -0.71 -0.16
CA SER A 22 12.60 0.13 -1.29
C SER A 22 11.19 -0.26 -1.78
N GLY A 23 10.53 0.61 -2.58
CA GLY A 23 9.25 0.28 -3.19
C GLY A 23 9.30 -1.02 -4.01
N SER A 24 10.45 -1.36 -4.59
CA SER A 24 10.70 -2.64 -5.28
C SER A 24 10.66 -3.83 -4.32
N ASP A 25 11.16 -3.66 -3.09
CA ASP A 25 11.15 -4.73 -2.07
C ASP A 25 9.74 -5.00 -1.54
N ILE A 26 8.90 -3.99 -1.51
CA ILE A 26 7.48 -4.14 -1.16
C ILE A 26 6.73 -4.92 -2.24
N ILE A 27 6.96 -4.59 -3.52
CA ILE A 27 6.39 -5.32 -4.66
C ILE A 27 6.92 -6.75 -4.67
N LYS A 28 8.22 -6.98 -4.45
CA LYS A 28 8.83 -8.31 -4.32
C LYS A 28 8.20 -9.12 -3.19
N THR A 29 8.02 -8.49 -2.02
CA THR A 29 7.41 -9.14 -0.85
C THR A 29 5.93 -9.46 -1.10
N LEU A 30 5.18 -8.56 -1.68
CA LEU A 30 3.77 -8.78 -2.03
C LEU A 30 3.61 -9.90 -3.07
N LEU A 31 4.43 -9.90 -4.11
CA LEU A 31 4.37 -10.91 -5.16
C LEU A 31 4.90 -12.28 -4.69
N SER A 32 5.91 -12.32 -3.82
CA SER A 32 6.41 -13.59 -3.26
C SER A 32 5.42 -14.24 -2.28
N VAL A 33 4.75 -13.44 -1.46
CA VAL A 33 3.65 -13.92 -0.58
C VAL A 33 2.45 -14.38 -1.40
N PHE A 34 2.19 -13.69 -2.52
CA PHE A 34 1.13 -13.95 -3.46
C PHE A 34 1.29 -15.31 -4.19
N LEU A 35 2.51 -15.64 -4.60
CA LEU A 35 2.82 -16.87 -5.33
C LEU A 35 3.01 -18.10 -4.41
N LYS A 36 3.45 -17.90 -3.16
CA LYS A 36 3.66 -18.99 -2.19
C LYS A 36 2.39 -19.52 -1.53
N ASN A 37 1.32 -18.73 -1.49
CA ASN A 37 0.08 -19.13 -0.82
C ASN A 37 -1.01 -19.50 -1.84
N ASN A 38 -0.91 -20.69 -2.45
CA ASN A 38 -1.96 -21.31 -3.25
C ASN A 38 -3.36 -21.03 -2.69
N GLY A 39 -4.02 -19.95 -3.15
CA GLY A 39 -5.44 -19.68 -2.89
C GLY A 39 -5.82 -19.29 -1.45
N ARG A 40 -4.87 -19.07 -0.53
CA ARG A 40 -5.14 -18.62 0.83
C ARG A 40 -4.85 -17.13 1.01
N ARG A 41 -5.71 -16.45 1.71
CA ARG A 41 -5.82 -15.01 2.03
C ARG A 41 -4.49 -14.24 1.99
N VAL A 42 -4.36 -13.28 1.08
CA VAL A 42 -3.22 -12.37 1.00
C VAL A 42 -3.56 -11.05 1.69
N MET A 43 -2.74 -10.66 2.64
CA MET A 43 -2.79 -9.34 3.26
C MET A 43 -1.95 -8.36 2.45
N ILE A 44 -2.56 -7.27 1.98
CA ILE A 44 -1.84 -6.17 1.34
C ILE A 44 -1.33 -5.25 2.44
N PHE A 45 -0.02 -5.27 2.67
CA PHE A 45 0.64 -4.31 3.56
C PHE A 45 0.95 -3.02 2.78
N TYR A 46 0.40 -1.90 3.22
CA TYR A 46 0.96 -0.60 2.87
C TYR A 46 2.26 -0.35 3.66
N PRO A 47 3.25 0.38 3.07
CA PRO A 47 4.52 0.60 3.75
C PRO A 47 4.29 1.26 5.11
N LYS A 48 4.95 0.71 6.14
CA LYS A 48 4.97 1.24 7.50
C LYS A 48 5.66 2.60 7.52
N SER A 49 4.90 3.67 7.41
CA SER A 49 5.33 4.98 7.91
C SER A 49 4.41 5.51 9.01
N HIS A 50 3.26 4.85 9.26
CA HIS A 50 2.39 5.15 10.42
C HIS A 50 1.65 3.88 10.87
N PRO A 51 1.39 3.71 12.18
CA PRO A 51 0.73 2.52 12.74
C PRO A 51 -0.76 2.35 12.43
N GLU A 52 -1.35 3.23 11.62
CA GLU A 52 -2.80 3.30 11.39
C GLU A 52 -3.28 2.86 10.00
N SER A 53 -2.45 2.23 9.17
CA SER A 53 -2.93 1.76 7.85
C SER A 53 -3.84 0.54 7.99
N ALA A 54 -5.12 0.74 7.71
CA ALA A 54 -6.14 -0.31 7.70
C ALA A 54 -5.78 -1.45 6.74
N LEU A 55 -5.78 -2.67 7.26
CA LEU A 55 -5.49 -3.89 6.53
C LEU A 55 -6.76 -4.34 5.79
N PHE A 56 -6.74 -4.33 4.46
CA PHE A 56 -7.82 -4.90 3.65
C PHE A 56 -7.53 -6.36 3.31
N VAL A 57 -8.33 -7.28 3.87
CA VAL A 57 -8.32 -8.69 3.46
C VAL A 57 -9.33 -8.86 2.32
N VAL A 58 -8.84 -8.97 1.10
CA VAL A 58 -9.65 -9.30 -0.08
C VAL A 58 -9.52 -10.81 -0.32
N LYS A 59 -10.64 -11.50 -0.56
CA LYS A 59 -10.62 -12.86 -1.09
C LYS A 59 -10.06 -12.79 -2.51
N MET A 60 -8.78 -13.15 -2.67
CA MET A 60 -7.99 -12.86 -3.86
C MET A 60 -7.98 -14.00 -4.90
N SER A 61 -8.78 -15.06 -4.76
CA SER A 61 -8.82 -16.14 -5.76
C SER A 61 -9.07 -15.59 -7.17
N ASP A 62 -10.08 -14.72 -7.34
CA ASP A 62 -10.48 -14.20 -8.65
C ASP A 62 -9.55 -13.12 -9.19
N VAL A 63 -8.96 -12.30 -8.31
CA VAL A 63 -8.01 -11.24 -8.71
C VAL A 63 -6.65 -11.86 -9.04
N VAL A 64 -6.23 -12.87 -8.28
CA VAL A 64 -5.00 -13.64 -8.55
C VAL A 64 -5.09 -14.37 -9.87
N GLU A 65 -6.17 -15.09 -10.10
CA GLU A 65 -6.40 -15.82 -11.35
C GLU A 65 -6.47 -14.86 -12.55
N LYS A 66 -7.16 -13.72 -12.41
CA LYS A 66 -7.20 -12.66 -13.42
C LYS A 66 -5.86 -11.96 -13.63
N THR A 67 -5.07 -11.76 -12.57
CA THR A 67 -3.74 -11.14 -12.68
C THR A 67 -2.71 -12.13 -13.21
N LEU A 68 -2.73 -13.40 -12.81
CA LEU A 68 -1.90 -14.45 -13.38
C LEU A 68 -2.27 -14.75 -14.83
N THR A 69 -3.54 -14.67 -15.21
CA THR A 69 -3.99 -14.78 -16.59
C THR A 69 -3.73 -13.51 -17.40
N ALA A 70 -3.70 -12.35 -16.79
CA ALA A 70 -3.37 -11.07 -17.44
C ALA A 70 -1.86 -10.82 -17.57
N LEU A 71 -1.01 -11.39 -16.71
CA LEU A 71 0.45 -11.22 -16.80
C LEU A 71 1.01 -11.67 -18.16
N PRO A 72 0.61 -12.84 -18.72
CA PRO A 72 1.01 -13.22 -20.06
C PRO A 72 0.41 -12.34 -21.16
N SER A 73 -0.81 -11.85 -21.02
CA SER A 73 -1.41 -10.94 -22.01
C SER A 73 -0.81 -9.52 -21.93
N LEU A 74 -0.37 -9.09 -20.75
CA LEU A 74 0.40 -7.86 -20.58
C LEU A 74 1.81 -7.96 -21.17
N LEU A 75 2.37 -9.17 -21.21
CA LEU A 75 3.71 -9.47 -21.71
C LEU A 75 3.74 -9.98 -23.16
N SER A 76 2.61 -10.49 -23.69
CA SER A 76 2.47 -11.01 -25.06
C SER A 76 1.40 -10.23 -25.82
N LEU A 77 1.79 -9.12 -26.44
CA LEU A 77 0.93 -8.32 -27.32
C LEU A 77 0.85 -8.86 -28.78
N ASP A 78 1.28 -10.09 -29.01
CA ASP A 78 1.24 -10.74 -30.35
C ASP A 78 -0.03 -11.55 -30.65
N SER A 79 -1.06 -11.46 -29.80
CA SER A 79 -2.29 -12.22 -29.95
C SER A 79 -3.49 -11.30 -30.14
N GLN A 80 -4.25 -11.54 -31.21
CA GLN A 80 -5.53 -10.88 -31.47
C GLN A 80 -6.49 -10.96 -30.25
N PRO A 81 -7.35 -9.95 -30.02
CA PRO A 81 -8.31 -9.96 -28.91
C PRO A 81 -9.30 -11.13 -29.12
N GLY A 82 -9.17 -12.17 -28.30
CA GLY A 82 -10.12 -13.29 -28.31
C GLY A 82 -9.66 -14.58 -27.63
N THR A 83 -8.37 -14.82 -27.45
CA THR A 83 -7.88 -16.09 -26.87
C THR A 83 -6.66 -15.87 -25.98
N ALA A 84 -6.85 -15.24 -24.85
CA ALA A 84 -5.80 -15.16 -23.81
C ALA A 84 -5.74 -16.46 -22.98
N LYS A 85 -5.56 -17.61 -23.64
CA LYS A 85 -5.05 -18.82 -22.98
C LYS A 85 -3.53 -18.71 -23.02
N LEU A 86 -2.86 -18.83 -21.85
CA LEU A 86 -1.41 -19.08 -21.80
C LEU A 86 -1.15 -20.18 -22.82
N SER A 87 -0.40 -19.87 -23.88
CA SER A 87 0.01 -20.93 -24.82
C SER A 87 0.71 -21.98 -23.95
N SER A 88 0.13 -23.16 -23.87
CA SER A 88 0.66 -24.27 -23.05
C SER A 88 2.12 -24.62 -23.39
N ASN A 89 2.66 -24.06 -24.46
CA ASN A 89 4.02 -24.27 -24.96
C ASN A 89 4.95 -23.05 -24.77
N SER A 90 4.53 -21.97 -24.06
CA SER A 90 5.48 -20.88 -23.77
C SER A 90 6.50 -21.32 -22.72
N LYS A 91 7.77 -20.88 -22.84
CA LYS A 91 8.83 -21.20 -21.88
C LYS A 91 8.47 -20.76 -20.47
N LEU A 92 7.82 -19.59 -20.30
CA LEU A 92 7.27 -19.14 -19.02
C LEU A 92 6.16 -20.07 -18.51
N GLY A 93 5.23 -20.49 -19.38
CA GLY A 93 4.16 -21.40 -18.99
C GLY A 93 4.68 -22.76 -18.52
N ASN A 94 5.73 -23.26 -19.13
CA ASN A 94 6.40 -24.51 -18.71
C ASN A 94 7.09 -24.34 -17.34
N LEU A 95 7.77 -23.21 -17.11
CA LEU A 95 8.38 -22.89 -15.82
C LEU A 95 7.32 -22.81 -14.69
N ILE A 96 6.24 -22.06 -14.92
CA ILE A 96 5.15 -21.92 -13.95
C ILE A 96 4.54 -23.30 -13.62
N ARG A 97 4.24 -24.10 -14.63
CA ARG A 97 3.69 -25.44 -14.46
C ARG A 97 4.65 -26.33 -13.68
N GLY A 98 5.93 -26.35 -14.08
CA GLY A 98 6.95 -27.12 -13.36
C GLY A 98 7.03 -26.77 -11.90
N ILE A 99 6.93 -25.48 -11.53
CA ILE A 99 6.94 -25.02 -10.12
C ILE A 99 5.66 -25.42 -9.39
N THR A 100 4.48 -25.29 -10.02
CA THR A 100 3.20 -25.59 -9.38
C THR A 100 2.95 -27.09 -9.15
N GLU A 101 3.60 -27.95 -9.90
CA GLU A 101 3.52 -29.40 -9.75
C GLU A 101 4.43 -29.94 -8.64
N LEU A 102 5.40 -29.15 -8.14
CA LEU A 102 6.33 -29.54 -7.10
C LEU A 102 5.72 -29.42 -5.70
N THR A 103 6.00 -30.38 -4.86
CA THR A 103 5.57 -30.41 -3.45
C THR A 103 6.70 -30.05 -2.49
N SER A 104 7.96 -30.16 -2.94
CA SER A 104 9.17 -29.92 -2.13
C SER A 104 9.82 -28.60 -2.47
N LYS A 105 10.12 -27.78 -1.46
CA LYS A 105 10.86 -26.51 -1.63
C LYS A 105 12.26 -26.73 -2.21
N HIS A 106 12.91 -27.84 -1.88
CA HIS A 106 14.23 -28.16 -2.39
C HIS A 106 14.22 -28.47 -3.90
N GLU A 107 13.18 -29.13 -4.39
CA GLU A 107 13.01 -29.39 -5.82
C GLU A 107 12.67 -28.12 -6.58
N GLU A 108 11.84 -27.24 -6.01
CA GLU A 108 11.57 -25.89 -6.53
C GLU A 108 12.87 -25.11 -6.70
N GLU A 109 13.70 -25.07 -5.66
CA GLU A 109 14.98 -24.37 -5.68
C GLU A 109 15.92 -24.91 -6.76
N LYS A 110 16.04 -26.23 -6.90
CA LYS A 110 16.85 -26.88 -7.96
C LYS A 110 16.34 -26.58 -9.35
N LEU A 111 15.01 -26.54 -9.54
CA LEU A 111 14.41 -26.21 -10.83
C LEU A 111 14.70 -24.75 -11.22
N ILE A 112 14.54 -23.82 -10.27
CA ILE A 112 14.79 -22.41 -10.52
C ILE A 112 16.27 -22.12 -10.74
N GLN A 113 17.18 -22.75 -10.01
CA GLN A 113 18.62 -22.59 -10.22
C GLN A 113 19.05 -23.05 -11.63
N ARG A 114 18.51 -24.17 -12.13
CA ARG A 114 18.75 -24.62 -13.50
C ARG A 114 18.20 -23.63 -14.53
N GLU A 115 17.01 -23.09 -14.29
CA GLU A 115 16.43 -22.07 -15.16
C GLU A 115 17.24 -20.77 -15.17
N LEU A 116 17.73 -20.34 -14.04
CA LEU A 116 18.58 -19.14 -13.91
C LEU A 116 19.92 -19.31 -14.66
N LEU A 117 20.54 -20.48 -14.59
CA LEU A 117 21.74 -20.80 -15.37
C LEU A 117 21.46 -20.73 -16.87
N PHE A 118 20.35 -21.35 -17.31
CA PHE A 118 19.95 -21.31 -18.71
C PHE A 118 19.66 -19.88 -19.19
N ILE A 119 18.97 -19.06 -18.38
CA ILE A 119 18.72 -17.65 -18.72
C ILE A 119 20.05 -16.90 -18.81
N LYS A 120 20.99 -17.11 -17.88
CA LYS A 120 22.31 -16.46 -17.86
C LYS A 120 23.11 -16.78 -19.13
N GLU A 121 23.17 -18.03 -19.52
CA GLU A 121 23.84 -18.45 -20.75
C GLU A 121 23.18 -17.83 -21.98
N GLN A 122 21.84 -17.86 -22.04
CA GLN A 122 21.09 -17.31 -23.17
C GLN A 122 21.33 -15.79 -23.31
N VAL A 123 21.26 -14.99 -22.24
CA VAL A 123 21.41 -13.52 -22.33
C VAL A 123 22.85 -13.10 -22.59
N SER A 124 23.84 -13.93 -22.21
CA SER A 124 25.27 -13.66 -22.42
C SER A 124 25.72 -14.05 -23.83
N SER A 125 24.96 -14.83 -24.57
CA SER A 125 25.30 -15.23 -25.93
C SER A 125 25.24 -14.02 -26.89
N PRO A 126 26.28 -13.78 -27.72
CA PRO A 126 26.32 -12.66 -28.66
C PRO A 126 25.24 -12.76 -29.75
N ASN A 127 24.76 -13.95 -30.05
CA ASN A 127 23.74 -14.22 -31.10
C ASN A 127 22.30 -14.08 -30.58
N THR A 128 22.08 -13.68 -29.33
CA THR A 128 20.75 -13.54 -28.75
C THR A 128 20.00 -12.36 -29.36
N THR A 129 18.86 -12.63 -30.00
CA THR A 129 18.00 -11.59 -30.55
C THR A 129 17.25 -10.85 -29.44
N MET A 130 16.78 -9.60 -29.71
CA MET A 130 15.98 -8.83 -28.74
C MET A 130 14.69 -9.55 -28.32
N ARG A 131 14.07 -10.31 -29.23
CA ARG A 131 12.91 -11.16 -28.92
C ARG A 131 13.26 -12.25 -27.92
N GLN A 132 14.37 -12.96 -28.10
CA GLN A 132 14.83 -13.98 -27.16
C GLN A 132 15.24 -13.35 -25.81
N MET A 133 15.88 -12.16 -25.85
CA MET A 133 16.20 -11.37 -24.66
C MET A 133 14.92 -11.03 -23.88
N LYS A 134 13.86 -10.56 -24.57
CA LYS A 134 12.56 -10.29 -23.96
C LYS A 134 12.00 -11.53 -23.25
N GLU A 135 11.98 -12.69 -23.89
CA GLU A 135 11.51 -13.96 -23.31
C GLU A 135 12.34 -14.39 -22.10
N ALA A 136 13.65 -14.20 -22.15
CA ALA A 136 14.55 -14.46 -21.02
C ALA A 136 14.28 -13.51 -19.84
N MET A 137 14.10 -12.21 -20.12
CA MET A 137 13.80 -11.22 -19.08
C MET A 137 12.47 -11.47 -18.40
N VAL A 138 11.43 -11.90 -19.13
CA VAL A 138 10.13 -12.26 -18.52
C VAL A 138 10.28 -13.39 -17.50
N ARG A 139 11.10 -14.41 -17.79
CA ARG A 139 11.38 -15.50 -16.86
C ARG A 139 12.25 -15.07 -15.71
N ALA A 140 13.25 -14.19 -15.96
CA ALA A 140 14.06 -13.59 -14.91
C ALA A 140 13.21 -12.74 -13.94
N ILE A 141 12.29 -11.94 -14.47
CA ILE A 141 11.32 -11.20 -13.63
C ILE A 141 10.53 -12.16 -12.74
N TYR A 142 10.04 -13.26 -13.30
CA TYR A 142 9.28 -14.24 -12.53
C TYR A 142 10.11 -14.88 -11.41
N CYS A 143 11.37 -15.25 -11.67
CA CYS A 143 12.29 -15.79 -10.66
C CYS A 143 12.61 -14.75 -9.57
N GLU A 144 12.87 -13.49 -9.93
CA GLU A 144 13.08 -12.40 -8.97
C GLU A 144 11.85 -12.18 -8.07
N MET A 145 10.64 -12.26 -8.64
CA MET A 145 9.39 -12.16 -7.88
C MET A 145 9.22 -13.31 -6.87
N LEU A 146 9.76 -14.49 -7.16
CA LEU A 146 9.82 -15.62 -6.23
C LEU A 146 10.90 -15.47 -5.14
N GLY A 147 11.75 -14.43 -5.24
CA GLY A 147 12.82 -14.14 -4.28
C GLY A 147 14.18 -14.69 -4.66
N TYR A 148 14.37 -15.15 -5.90
CA TYR A 148 15.65 -15.62 -6.41
C TYR A 148 16.38 -14.50 -7.16
N GLY A 149 17.59 -14.14 -6.72
CA GLY A 149 18.33 -13.02 -7.28
C GLY A 149 18.75 -13.23 -8.73
N VAL A 150 18.57 -12.21 -9.58
CA VAL A 150 18.89 -12.22 -11.01
C VAL A 150 19.86 -11.11 -11.41
N SER A 151 20.82 -10.78 -10.56
CA SER A 151 21.76 -9.65 -10.76
C SER A 151 22.48 -9.69 -12.11
N PHE A 152 22.78 -10.86 -12.64
CA PHE A 152 23.38 -11.03 -13.96
C PHE A 152 22.54 -10.46 -15.11
N SER A 153 21.24 -10.27 -14.90
CA SER A 153 20.31 -9.81 -15.93
C SER A 153 20.12 -8.29 -15.97
N TYR A 154 20.65 -7.53 -15.02
CA TYR A 154 20.42 -6.09 -14.87
C TYR A 154 20.86 -5.29 -16.10
N ILE A 155 22.06 -5.51 -16.59
CA ILE A 155 22.60 -4.84 -17.78
C ILE A 155 21.80 -5.21 -19.06
N HIS A 156 21.33 -6.45 -19.14
CA HIS A 156 20.52 -6.93 -20.26
C HIS A 156 19.12 -6.33 -20.25
N ALA A 157 18.54 -6.06 -19.08
CA ALA A 157 17.29 -5.33 -18.96
C ALA A 157 17.41 -3.88 -19.45
N ILE A 158 18.53 -3.20 -19.11
CA ILE A 158 18.83 -1.85 -19.62
C ILE A 158 19.02 -1.89 -21.15
N LYS A 159 19.80 -2.83 -21.67
CA LYS A 159 20.00 -3.00 -23.12
C LYS A 159 18.65 -3.20 -23.85
N LEU A 160 17.74 -3.99 -23.26
CA LEU A 160 16.41 -4.22 -23.83
C LEU A 160 15.56 -2.94 -23.83
N ALA A 161 15.64 -2.11 -22.78
CA ALA A 161 14.96 -0.82 -22.70
C ALA A 161 15.53 0.20 -23.71
N GLN A 162 16.85 0.14 -24.02
CA GLN A 162 17.52 1.08 -24.92
C GLN A 162 17.31 0.74 -26.40
N GLN A 163 17.44 -0.51 -26.76
CA GLN A 163 17.57 -0.97 -28.16
C GLN A 163 16.34 -1.73 -28.68
N GLY A 164 15.43 -2.12 -27.78
CA GLY A 164 14.24 -2.88 -28.15
C GLY A 164 13.19 -2.06 -28.89
N ASN A 165 12.30 -2.75 -29.57
CA ASN A 165 11.04 -2.16 -30.04
C ASN A 165 10.12 -1.85 -28.86
N VAL A 166 8.94 -1.23 -29.10
CA VAL A 166 8.01 -0.81 -28.02
C VAL A 166 7.66 -1.95 -27.04
N LEU A 167 7.46 -3.17 -27.56
CA LEU A 167 7.11 -4.33 -26.73
C LEU A 167 8.30 -4.85 -25.92
N GLU A 168 9.48 -4.79 -26.47
CA GLU A 168 10.73 -5.17 -25.86
C GLU A 168 11.15 -4.14 -24.81
N LYS A 169 11.07 -2.84 -25.13
CA LYS A 169 11.27 -1.72 -24.19
C LYS A 169 10.36 -1.83 -22.97
N ARG A 170 9.10 -2.22 -23.18
CA ARG A 170 8.14 -2.40 -22.07
C ARG A 170 8.64 -3.42 -21.05
N VAL A 171 9.15 -4.56 -21.52
CA VAL A 171 9.72 -5.59 -20.63
C VAL A 171 11.03 -5.10 -20.01
N GLY A 172 11.88 -4.40 -20.79
CA GLY A 172 13.12 -3.81 -20.27
C GLY A 172 12.86 -2.81 -19.14
N TYR A 173 11.94 -1.86 -19.34
CA TYR A 173 11.56 -0.90 -18.29
C TYR A 173 10.95 -1.57 -17.06
N LEU A 174 10.06 -2.58 -17.26
CA LEU A 174 9.51 -3.34 -16.16
C LEU A 174 10.61 -4.09 -15.38
N ALA A 175 11.54 -4.76 -16.09
CA ALA A 175 12.65 -5.44 -15.46
C ALA A 175 13.53 -4.48 -14.64
N VAL A 176 13.90 -3.32 -15.23
CA VAL A 176 14.68 -2.30 -14.53
C VAL A 176 13.99 -1.83 -13.26
N SER A 177 12.66 -1.56 -13.34
CA SER A 177 11.90 -1.08 -12.18
C SER A 177 11.74 -2.11 -11.05
N LEU A 178 11.90 -3.40 -11.36
CA LEU A 178 11.83 -4.48 -10.37
C LEU A 178 13.22 -4.88 -9.83
N PHE A 179 14.26 -4.77 -10.66
CA PHE A 179 15.60 -5.25 -10.33
C PHE A 179 16.45 -4.20 -9.61
N LEU A 180 16.33 -2.93 -10.01
CA LEU A 180 17.20 -1.87 -9.50
C LEU A 180 16.51 -1.09 -8.39
N ASN A 181 17.31 -0.44 -7.56
CA ASN A 181 16.86 0.54 -6.56
C ASN A 181 17.31 1.96 -6.97
N GLU A 182 16.83 2.97 -6.25
CA GLU A 182 17.06 4.38 -6.58
C GLU A 182 18.53 4.81 -6.58
N GLY A 183 19.40 4.13 -5.80
CA GLY A 183 20.83 4.41 -5.70
C GLY A 183 21.71 3.55 -6.60
N HIS A 184 21.14 2.74 -7.49
CA HIS A 184 21.94 1.80 -8.28
C HIS A 184 22.64 2.51 -9.43
N GLU A 185 23.96 2.37 -9.54
CA GLU A 185 24.81 3.06 -10.54
C GLU A 185 24.38 2.81 -11.99
N LEU A 186 23.86 1.63 -12.30
CA LEU A 186 23.40 1.30 -13.65
C LEU A 186 22.20 2.16 -14.12
N LEU A 187 21.50 2.85 -13.22
CA LEU A 187 20.43 3.78 -13.63
C LEU A 187 20.95 4.92 -14.49
N LEU A 188 22.21 5.34 -14.32
CA LEU A 188 22.82 6.37 -15.15
C LEU A 188 22.82 6.00 -16.64
N LEU A 189 22.97 4.71 -16.97
CA LEU A 189 22.90 4.22 -18.34
C LEU A 189 21.52 4.40 -18.97
N LEU A 190 20.47 4.48 -18.15
CA LEU A 190 19.09 4.60 -18.64
C LEU A 190 18.68 6.06 -18.88
N VAL A 191 19.36 7.04 -18.29
CA VAL A 191 18.97 8.47 -18.32
C VAL A 191 18.73 8.98 -19.74
N ASN A 192 19.67 8.77 -20.63
CA ASN A 192 19.55 9.23 -22.03
C ASN A 192 18.40 8.55 -22.78
N THR A 193 18.11 7.28 -22.47
CA THR A 193 16.97 6.56 -23.05
C THR A 193 15.67 7.13 -22.55
N VAL A 194 15.55 7.43 -21.26
CA VAL A 194 14.38 8.08 -20.66
C VAL A 194 14.14 9.45 -21.26
N LEU A 195 15.19 10.29 -21.41
CA LEU A 195 15.09 11.60 -22.04
C LEU A 195 14.54 11.50 -23.48
N LYS A 196 15.08 10.57 -24.27
CA LYS A 196 14.62 10.31 -25.65
C LYS A 196 13.17 9.84 -25.68
N ASP A 197 12.81 8.90 -24.81
CA ASP A 197 11.47 8.31 -24.79
C ASP A 197 10.41 9.30 -24.27
N LEU A 198 10.77 10.26 -23.41
CA LEU A 198 9.88 11.38 -23.03
C LEU A 198 9.57 12.33 -24.19
N GLN A 199 10.46 12.44 -25.16
CA GLN A 199 10.28 13.26 -26.37
C GLN A 199 9.64 12.47 -27.53
N SER A 200 9.40 11.17 -27.34
CA SER A 200 8.80 10.32 -28.40
C SER A 200 7.37 10.75 -28.73
N THR A 201 7.00 10.56 -29.97
CA THR A 201 5.62 10.68 -30.45
C THR A 201 4.73 9.51 -30.03
N ASN A 202 5.36 8.39 -29.62
CA ASN A 202 4.66 7.20 -29.19
C ASN A 202 4.24 7.34 -27.71
N LEU A 203 2.93 7.42 -27.46
CA LEU A 203 2.36 7.57 -26.12
C LEU A 203 2.78 6.44 -25.15
N ILE A 204 3.01 5.24 -25.66
CA ILE A 204 3.41 4.09 -24.81
C ILE A 204 4.83 4.30 -24.29
N GLU A 205 5.75 4.78 -25.13
CA GLU A 205 7.14 5.08 -24.71
C GLU A 205 7.16 6.19 -23.67
N VAL A 206 6.43 7.28 -23.91
CA VAL A 206 6.29 8.37 -22.93
C VAL A 206 5.72 7.86 -21.60
N CYS A 207 4.68 7.03 -21.65
CA CYS A 207 4.08 6.44 -20.44
C CYS A 207 5.06 5.56 -19.67
N MET A 208 5.85 4.75 -20.37
CA MET A 208 6.86 3.88 -19.75
C MET A 208 7.96 4.69 -19.09
N ALA A 209 8.49 5.69 -19.79
CA ALA A 209 9.52 6.58 -19.26
C ALA A 209 9.03 7.32 -18.00
N LEU A 210 7.84 7.94 -18.04
CA LEU A 210 7.24 8.59 -16.86
C LEU A 210 6.99 7.62 -15.71
N THR A 211 6.64 6.37 -15.98
CA THR A 211 6.43 5.36 -14.93
C THR A 211 7.75 5.05 -14.22
N VAL A 212 8.82 4.82 -14.95
CA VAL A 212 10.14 4.55 -14.36
C VAL A 212 10.64 5.77 -13.59
N VAL A 213 10.49 6.97 -14.15
CA VAL A 213 10.85 8.22 -13.47
C VAL A 213 10.07 8.42 -12.16
N SER A 214 8.79 8.07 -12.12
CA SER A 214 7.98 8.16 -10.89
C SER A 214 8.32 7.12 -9.82
N GLN A 215 9.01 6.04 -10.19
CA GLN A 215 9.43 4.99 -9.27
C GLN A 215 10.87 5.20 -8.81
N MET A 216 11.78 5.47 -9.75
CA MET A 216 13.20 5.58 -9.50
C MET A 216 13.88 6.51 -10.51
N PHE A 217 14.64 7.46 -10.03
CA PHE A 217 15.48 8.31 -10.88
C PHE A 217 16.64 8.87 -10.06
N PRO A 218 17.87 8.95 -10.64
CA PRO A 218 19.02 9.49 -9.94
C PRO A 218 18.81 10.96 -9.58
N LYS A 219 19.03 11.31 -8.31
CA LYS A 219 18.80 12.67 -7.78
C LYS A 219 19.55 13.75 -8.57
N ASP A 220 20.80 13.47 -8.91
CA ASP A 220 21.68 14.43 -9.59
C ASP A 220 21.26 14.71 -11.06
N MET A 221 20.43 13.83 -11.62
CA MET A 221 19.92 13.95 -12.99
C MET A 221 18.53 14.61 -13.07
N ILE A 222 17.90 14.93 -11.94
CA ILE A 222 16.60 15.59 -11.91
C ILE A 222 16.58 16.91 -12.68
N PRO A 223 17.57 17.83 -12.57
CA PRO A 223 17.56 19.07 -13.32
C PRO A 223 17.49 18.90 -14.85
N ALA A 224 18.11 17.83 -15.36
CA ALA A 224 18.13 17.55 -16.80
C ALA A 224 16.77 17.09 -17.35
N ILE A 225 15.94 16.42 -16.53
CA ILE A 225 14.67 15.83 -16.96
C ILE A 225 13.46 16.65 -16.54
N LEU A 226 13.58 17.46 -15.51
CA LEU A 226 12.48 18.24 -14.92
C LEU A 226 11.71 19.07 -15.94
N PRO A 227 12.34 19.84 -16.86
CA PRO A 227 11.60 20.62 -17.85
C PRO A 227 10.71 19.77 -18.77
N LEU A 228 11.17 18.55 -19.14
CA LEU A 228 10.39 17.63 -19.96
C LEU A 228 9.19 17.07 -19.20
N VAL A 229 9.36 16.73 -17.92
CA VAL A 229 8.25 16.26 -17.08
C VAL A 229 7.22 17.35 -16.86
N GLU A 230 7.66 18.60 -16.66
CA GLU A 230 6.77 19.77 -16.53
C GLU A 230 5.99 20.05 -17.81
N GLU A 231 6.60 19.93 -18.97
CA GLU A 231 5.91 20.03 -20.27
C GLU A 231 4.76 19.01 -20.36
N LYS A 232 4.98 17.78 -19.90
CA LYS A 232 3.98 16.69 -19.94
C LYS A 232 2.77 16.93 -19.01
N LEU A 233 2.83 17.86 -18.07
CA LEU A 233 1.66 18.30 -17.27
C LEU A 233 0.57 18.97 -18.13
N ASN A 234 0.93 19.53 -19.31
CA ASN A 234 -0.01 20.15 -20.21
C ASN A 234 -0.35 19.26 -21.44
N HIS A 235 0.03 18.00 -21.40
CA HIS A 235 -0.17 17.09 -22.53
C HIS A 235 -1.67 16.85 -22.80
N PRO A 236 -2.13 16.75 -24.07
CA PRO A 236 -3.55 16.55 -24.41
C PRO A 236 -4.13 15.25 -23.83
N LYS A 237 -3.33 14.18 -23.75
CA LYS A 237 -3.77 12.88 -23.20
C LYS A 237 -3.65 12.88 -21.66
N GLU A 238 -4.75 12.56 -20.99
CA GLU A 238 -4.90 12.52 -19.55
C GLU A 238 -3.93 11.52 -18.87
N ILE A 239 -3.69 10.37 -19.48
CA ILE A 239 -2.78 9.36 -18.93
C ILE A 239 -1.34 9.89 -18.81
N ILE A 240 -0.90 10.74 -19.74
CA ILE A 240 0.42 11.38 -19.68
C ILE A 240 0.44 12.40 -18.55
N ARG A 241 -0.58 13.28 -18.45
CA ARG A 241 -0.67 14.28 -17.37
C ARG A 241 -0.65 13.61 -16.01
N ARG A 242 -1.45 12.55 -15.82
CA ARG A 242 -1.48 11.77 -14.57
C ARG A 242 -0.11 11.22 -14.17
N LYS A 243 0.61 10.61 -15.11
CA LYS A 243 1.96 10.09 -14.85
C LYS A 243 2.99 11.20 -14.61
N ALA A 244 2.87 12.33 -15.31
CA ALA A 244 3.73 13.48 -15.11
C ALA A 244 3.57 14.09 -13.69
N VAL A 245 2.34 14.18 -13.19
CA VAL A 245 2.06 14.63 -11.81
C VAL A 245 2.75 13.72 -10.79
N LEU A 246 2.67 12.39 -10.97
CA LEU A 246 3.31 11.43 -10.06
C LEU A 246 4.84 11.50 -10.16
N ALA A 247 5.40 11.66 -11.36
CA ALA A 247 6.84 11.82 -11.54
C ALA A 247 7.36 13.12 -10.88
N LEU A 248 6.62 14.22 -11.05
CA LEU A 248 6.94 15.49 -10.41
C LEU A 248 6.89 15.41 -8.88
N TYR A 249 5.92 14.68 -8.34
CA TYR A 249 5.85 14.41 -6.90
C TYR A 249 7.04 13.60 -6.40
N LYS A 250 7.46 12.58 -7.15
CA LYS A 250 8.67 11.82 -6.81
C LYS A 250 9.91 12.73 -6.75
N PHE A 251 10.07 13.64 -7.68
CA PHE A 251 11.15 14.61 -7.66
C PHE A 251 11.09 15.53 -6.44
N TYR A 252 9.90 15.99 -6.07
CA TYR A 252 9.70 16.78 -4.87
C TYR A 252 10.13 16.02 -3.60
N LEU A 253 9.81 14.72 -3.50
CA LEU A 253 10.23 13.89 -2.35
C LEU A 253 11.74 13.68 -2.29
N ILE A 254 12.42 13.53 -3.43
CA ILE A 254 13.86 13.26 -3.49
C ILE A 254 14.68 14.55 -3.34
N ALA A 255 14.24 15.63 -3.97
CA ALA A 255 14.96 16.90 -4.09
C ALA A 255 14.01 18.12 -4.07
N PRO A 256 13.38 18.44 -2.93
CA PRO A 256 12.37 19.50 -2.85
C PRO A 256 12.90 20.87 -3.31
N ASN A 257 14.17 21.16 -3.06
CA ASN A 257 14.80 22.43 -3.45
C ASN A 257 15.01 22.60 -4.96
N GLN A 258 14.95 21.51 -5.74
CA GLN A 258 15.11 21.56 -7.19
C GLN A 258 13.79 21.77 -7.93
N VAL A 259 12.66 21.56 -7.26
CA VAL A 259 11.33 21.65 -7.88
C VAL A 259 10.63 22.93 -7.41
N GLN A 260 10.78 23.99 -8.20
CA GLN A 260 10.16 25.30 -7.90
C GLN A 260 8.67 25.33 -8.27
N HIS A 261 7.92 26.16 -7.54
CA HIS A 261 6.48 26.39 -7.77
C HIS A 261 5.62 25.12 -7.81
N ILE A 262 6.05 24.08 -7.11
CA ILE A 262 5.43 22.76 -7.12
C ILE A 262 3.97 22.80 -6.65
N HIS A 263 3.66 23.59 -5.62
CA HIS A 263 2.32 23.69 -5.07
C HIS A 263 1.30 24.23 -6.09
N ASN A 264 1.70 25.21 -6.91
CA ASN A 264 0.84 25.73 -7.98
C ASN A 264 0.57 24.68 -9.06
N LYS A 265 1.56 23.85 -9.39
CA LYS A 265 1.41 22.74 -10.34
C LYS A 265 0.47 21.68 -9.83
N PHE A 266 0.56 21.34 -8.54
CA PHE A 266 -0.36 20.39 -7.90
C PHE A 266 -1.78 20.96 -7.78
N ARG A 267 -1.96 22.25 -7.46
CA ARG A 267 -3.28 22.92 -7.47
C ARG A 267 -3.93 22.86 -8.86
N LYS A 268 -3.14 23.09 -9.92
CA LYS A 268 -3.62 22.94 -11.31
C LYS A 268 -4.05 21.51 -11.62
N ALA A 269 -3.29 20.50 -11.16
CA ALA A 269 -3.63 19.09 -11.34
C ALA A 269 -4.87 18.66 -10.55
N LEU A 270 -5.12 19.26 -9.38
CA LEU A 270 -6.35 19.03 -8.60
C LEU A 270 -7.61 19.53 -9.35
N CYS A 271 -7.47 20.58 -10.15
CA CYS A 271 -8.54 21.15 -10.97
C CYS A 271 -8.55 20.59 -12.40
N ASP A 272 -7.88 19.50 -12.69
CA ASP A 272 -7.86 18.89 -14.03
C ASP A 272 -9.25 18.37 -14.43
N LYS A 273 -9.54 18.43 -15.72
CA LYS A 273 -10.81 17.93 -16.30
C LYS A 273 -10.98 16.40 -16.15
N ASP A 274 -9.86 15.70 -16.05
CA ASP A 274 -9.84 14.24 -15.92
C ASP A 274 -9.80 13.81 -14.46
N PRO A 275 -10.79 13.01 -13.98
CA PRO A 275 -10.83 12.54 -12.60
C PRO A 275 -9.62 11.67 -12.21
N GLY A 276 -8.94 11.04 -13.17
CA GLY A 276 -7.74 10.24 -12.92
C GLY A 276 -6.52 11.12 -12.60
N VAL A 277 -6.40 12.29 -13.23
CA VAL A 277 -5.36 13.29 -12.91
C VAL A 277 -5.62 13.90 -11.55
N MET A 278 -6.88 14.27 -11.27
CA MET A 278 -7.32 14.75 -9.96
C MET A 278 -7.02 13.70 -8.87
N SER A 279 -7.35 12.43 -9.10
CA SER A 279 -7.07 11.33 -8.17
C SER A 279 -5.57 11.20 -7.86
N ALA A 280 -4.71 11.32 -8.86
CA ALA A 280 -3.25 11.31 -8.65
C ALA A 280 -2.80 12.49 -7.77
N SER A 281 -3.37 13.68 -7.94
CA SER A 281 -3.06 14.83 -7.10
C SER A 281 -3.57 14.67 -5.66
N LEU A 282 -4.69 13.99 -5.42
CA LEU A 282 -5.19 13.72 -4.07
C LEU A 282 -4.26 12.83 -3.24
N HIS A 283 -3.57 11.87 -3.86
CA HIS A 283 -2.52 11.12 -3.16
C HIS A 283 -1.40 12.03 -2.66
N ILE A 284 -1.03 13.02 -3.46
CA ILE A 284 0.00 14.01 -3.12
C ILE A 284 -0.50 14.91 -1.99
N TYR A 285 -1.72 15.44 -2.10
CA TYR A 285 -2.31 16.27 -1.06
C TYR A 285 -2.48 15.54 0.26
N LEU A 286 -2.83 14.26 0.25
CA LEU A 286 -2.92 13.48 1.46
C LEU A 286 -1.58 13.47 2.22
N GLN A 287 -0.46 13.28 1.52
CA GLN A 287 0.87 13.31 2.13
C GLN A 287 1.26 14.73 2.61
N LEU A 288 1.06 15.75 1.78
CA LEU A 288 1.40 17.13 2.13
C LEU A 288 0.58 17.64 3.34
N ILE A 289 -0.71 17.29 3.39
CA ILE A 289 -1.61 17.68 4.49
C ILE A 289 -1.28 16.90 5.77
N GLN A 290 -0.82 15.66 5.69
CA GLN A 290 -0.33 14.92 6.87
C GLN A 290 0.87 15.62 7.51
N GLU A 291 1.75 16.22 6.72
CA GLU A 291 2.93 16.94 7.20
C GLU A 291 2.57 18.35 7.72
N ASN A 292 1.68 19.07 7.03
CA ASN A 292 1.27 20.44 7.39
C ASN A 292 -0.22 20.68 7.08
N PRO A 293 -1.16 20.29 7.96
CA PRO A 293 -2.60 20.52 7.74
C PRO A 293 -2.98 22.00 7.62
N GLU A 294 -2.36 22.87 8.42
CA GLU A 294 -2.69 24.29 8.46
C GLU A 294 -2.46 25.01 7.13
N GLY A 295 -1.42 24.62 6.41
CA GLY A 295 -1.06 25.23 5.11
C GLY A 295 -2.06 24.95 3.97
N TYR A 296 -3.05 24.09 4.19
CA TYR A 296 -3.99 23.63 3.15
C TYR A 296 -5.47 23.75 3.56
N LYS A 297 -5.79 24.40 4.67
CA LYS A 297 -7.18 24.61 5.12
C LYS A 297 -8.03 25.37 4.11
N ASP A 298 -7.42 26.26 3.32
CA ASP A 298 -8.06 26.98 2.24
C ASP A 298 -8.64 26.08 1.14
N LEU A 299 -8.16 24.83 1.04
CA LEU A 299 -8.64 23.84 0.08
C LEU A 299 -9.82 22.99 0.61
N ALA A 300 -10.16 23.06 1.90
CA ALA A 300 -11.22 22.25 2.47
C ALA A 300 -12.58 22.38 1.74
N PRO A 301 -13.07 23.59 1.38
CA PRO A 301 -14.30 23.72 0.61
C PRO A 301 -14.23 23.08 -0.78
N SER A 302 -13.03 23.09 -1.41
CA SER A 302 -12.81 22.43 -2.70
C SER A 302 -12.91 20.91 -2.56
N PHE A 303 -12.30 20.31 -1.54
CA PHE A 303 -12.38 18.88 -1.29
C PHE A 303 -13.80 18.42 -0.92
N VAL A 304 -14.55 19.22 -0.14
CA VAL A 304 -15.97 18.98 0.14
C VAL A 304 -16.78 18.99 -1.15
N THR A 305 -16.56 19.97 -2.03
CA THR A 305 -17.25 20.07 -3.33
C THR A 305 -16.95 18.85 -4.21
N ILE A 306 -15.69 18.42 -4.27
CA ILE A 306 -15.29 17.24 -5.05
C ILE A 306 -15.96 15.98 -4.47
N LEU A 307 -15.95 15.81 -3.14
CA LEU A 307 -16.59 14.67 -2.50
C LEU A 307 -18.10 14.63 -2.77
N THR A 308 -18.77 15.79 -2.71
CA THR A 308 -20.20 15.92 -3.02
C THR A 308 -20.52 15.50 -4.47
N GLN A 309 -19.67 15.88 -5.42
CA GLN A 309 -19.81 15.47 -6.81
C GLN A 309 -19.59 13.96 -7.00
N VAL A 310 -18.58 13.41 -6.32
CA VAL A 310 -18.25 11.97 -6.37
C VAL A 310 -19.38 11.15 -5.76
N VAL A 311 -19.80 11.45 -4.54
CA VAL A 311 -20.90 10.77 -3.84
C VAL A 311 -22.22 10.92 -4.62
N GLY A 312 -22.42 12.08 -5.27
CA GLY A 312 -23.56 12.35 -6.16
C GLY A 312 -23.54 11.58 -7.48
N GLY A 313 -22.50 10.80 -7.77
CA GLY A 313 -22.41 10.00 -9.00
C GLY A 313 -22.16 10.83 -10.26
N LYS A 314 -21.60 12.03 -10.17
CA LYS A 314 -21.35 12.94 -11.31
C LYS A 314 -20.11 12.57 -12.14
N LEU A 315 -19.35 11.54 -11.76
CA LEU A 315 -18.20 11.07 -12.50
C LEU A 315 -18.60 10.07 -13.60
N PRO A 316 -17.77 9.92 -14.66
CA PRO A 316 -17.95 8.88 -15.67
C PRO A 316 -18.07 7.46 -15.07
N MET A 317 -18.88 6.61 -15.69
CA MET A 317 -19.15 5.25 -15.21
C MET A 317 -17.88 4.38 -15.09
N ASP A 318 -16.83 4.69 -15.85
CA ASP A 318 -15.54 3.98 -15.81
C ASP A 318 -14.83 4.11 -14.46
N PHE A 319 -15.20 5.11 -13.64
CA PHE A 319 -14.70 5.28 -12.28
C PHE A 319 -15.52 4.50 -11.24
N ASN A 320 -16.65 3.92 -11.61
CA ASN A 320 -17.48 3.14 -10.69
C ASN A 320 -16.87 1.75 -10.47
N TYR A 321 -16.96 1.28 -9.24
CA TYR A 321 -16.60 -0.08 -8.86
C TYR A 321 -17.81 -0.75 -8.20
N HIS A 322 -18.34 -1.80 -8.82
CA HIS A 322 -19.57 -2.48 -8.37
C HIS A 322 -20.72 -1.51 -8.06
N SER A 323 -21.00 -0.60 -9.00
CA SER A 323 -22.02 0.45 -8.88
C SER A 323 -21.76 1.52 -7.81
N VAL A 324 -20.62 1.49 -7.13
CA VAL A 324 -20.20 2.52 -6.18
C VAL A 324 -19.36 3.58 -6.90
N PRO A 325 -19.73 4.86 -6.85
CA PRO A 325 -19.00 5.92 -7.55
C PRO A 325 -17.61 6.13 -6.96
N ALA A 326 -16.57 5.92 -7.77
CA ALA A 326 -15.16 6.17 -7.45
C ALA A 326 -14.79 5.97 -5.96
N PRO A 327 -14.93 4.75 -5.40
CA PRO A 327 -14.81 4.51 -3.97
C PRO A 327 -13.42 4.86 -3.41
N TRP A 328 -12.36 4.65 -4.17
CA TRP A 328 -10.99 5.02 -3.79
C TRP A 328 -10.84 6.53 -3.61
N LEU A 329 -11.49 7.31 -4.48
CA LEU A 329 -11.51 8.76 -4.42
C LEU A 329 -12.24 9.24 -3.16
N GLN A 330 -13.39 8.64 -2.84
CA GLN A 330 -14.13 8.92 -1.61
C GLN A 330 -13.27 8.68 -0.37
N ILE A 331 -12.59 7.53 -0.30
CA ILE A 331 -11.70 7.18 0.83
C ILE A 331 -10.58 8.21 1.00
N HIS A 332 -9.91 8.63 -0.10
CA HIS A 332 -8.84 9.62 -0.02
C HIS A 332 -9.36 11.00 0.42
N LEU A 333 -10.50 11.41 -0.11
CA LEU A 333 -11.12 12.68 0.28
C LEU A 333 -11.54 12.68 1.76
N LEU A 334 -12.14 11.59 2.26
CA LEU A 334 -12.50 11.45 3.67
C LEU A 334 -11.27 11.53 4.59
N ARG A 335 -10.15 10.92 4.19
CA ARG A 335 -8.88 11.02 4.94
C ARG A 335 -8.33 12.44 4.95
N ILE A 336 -8.35 13.13 3.81
CA ILE A 336 -7.91 14.53 3.72
C ILE A 336 -8.79 15.42 4.59
N LEU A 337 -10.10 15.29 4.50
CA LEU A 337 -11.06 16.07 5.28
C LEU A 337 -10.91 15.82 6.79
N SER A 338 -10.66 14.57 7.18
CA SER A 338 -10.37 14.21 8.57
C SER A 338 -9.16 14.95 9.13
N LEU A 339 -8.09 15.10 8.35
CA LEU A 339 -6.89 15.83 8.76
C LEU A 339 -7.13 17.35 8.84
N LEU A 340 -7.86 17.92 7.88
CA LEU A 340 -8.14 19.36 7.81
C LEU A 340 -9.14 19.82 8.86
N GLY A 341 -10.14 18.99 9.21
CA GLY A 341 -11.16 19.31 10.21
C GLY A 341 -10.74 19.03 11.65
N LYS A 342 -9.56 18.41 11.86
CA LYS A 342 -9.08 18.08 13.19
C LYS A 342 -8.89 19.35 14.04
N ASN A 343 -9.58 19.42 15.20
CA ASN A 343 -9.54 20.54 16.11
C ASN A 343 -9.96 21.90 15.53
N ASP A 344 -10.69 21.93 14.42
CA ASP A 344 -11.15 23.15 13.77
C ASP A 344 -12.66 23.08 13.51
N GLN A 345 -13.41 23.86 14.28
CA GLN A 345 -14.87 23.89 14.20
C GLN A 345 -15.33 24.46 12.86
N SER A 346 -14.80 25.57 12.41
CA SER A 346 -15.21 26.25 11.19
C SER A 346 -15.02 25.38 9.94
N THR A 347 -13.88 24.69 9.87
CA THR A 347 -13.61 23.74 8.79
C THR A 347 -14.48 22.48 8.89
N SER A 348 -14.81 22.03 10.11
CA SER A 348 -15.67 20.85 10.31
C SER A 348 -17.13 21.10 9.93
N GLU A 349 -17.65 22.30 10.19
CA GLU A 349 -19.04 22.65 9.89
C GLU A 349 -19.40 22.49 8.41
N ILE A 350 -18.48 22.82 7.49
CA ILE A 350 -18.70 22.66 6.05
C ILE A 350 -18.70 21.19 5.59
N MET A 351 -18.27 20.25 6.43
CA MET A 351 -18.18 18.82 6.11
C MET A 351 -19.39 18.01 6.55
N TYR A 352 -20.18 18.50 7.52
CA TYR A 352 -21.20 17.68 8.18
C TYR A 352 -22.25 17.11 7.24
N ASP A 353 -22.74 17.90 6.30
CA ASP A 353 -23.80 17.46 5.38
C ASP A 353 -23.30 16.38 4.43
N ILE A 354 -22.07 16.50 3.91
CA ILE A 354 -21.51 15.49 3.02
C ILE A 354 -21.12 14.21 3.76
N LEU A 355 -20.73 14.30 5.03
CA LEU A 355 -20.45 13.13 5.86
C LEU A 355 -21.76 12.37 6.16
N ASP A 356 -22.84 13.06 6.48
CA ASP A 356 -24.15 12.43 6.64
C ASP A 356 -24.63 11.74 5.37
N GLU A 357 -24.47 12.40 4.22
CA GLU A 357 -24.82 11.82 2.92
C GLU A 357 -23.93 10.61 2.58
N SER A 358 -22.64 10.65 2.93
CA SER A 358 -21.71 9.54 2.71
C SER A 358 -22.08 8.33 3.56
N LEU A 359 -22.47 8.52 4.84
CA LEU A 359 -22.96 7.44 5.69
C LEU A 359 -24.21 6.80 5.09
N ARG A 360 -25.19 7.62 4.69
CA ARG A 360 -26.46 7.15 4.15
C ARG A 360 -26.33 6.37 2.85
N ARG A 361 -25.48 6.83 1.92
CA ARG A 361 -25.29 6.18 0.62
C ARG A 361 -24.42 4.93 0.68
N ALA A 362 -23.55 4.82 1.68
CA ALA A 362 -22.68 3.68 1.85
C ALA A 362 -23.34 2.47 2.56
N GLU A 363 -24.62 2.53 2.91
CA GLU A 363 -25.37 1.41 3.53
C GLU A 363 -25.54 0.18 2.61
N MET A 364 -25.11 0.24 1.35
CA MET A 364 -25.19 -0.86 0.40
C MET A 364 -24.24 -2.02 0.79
N ASN A 365 -24.74 -3.26 0.70
CA ASN A 365 -24.07 -4.50 1.17
C ASN A 365 -22.86 -4.96 0.34
N HIS A 366 -21.95 -4.06 -0.01
CA HIS A 366 -20.74 -4.39 -0.76
C HIS A 366 -19.46 -4.14 0.07
N ASN A 367 -18.43 -4.98 -0.09
CA ASN A 367 -17.19 -4.86 0.70
C ASN A 367 -16.52 -3.47 0.59
N ILE A 368 -16.61 -2.83 -0.57
CA ILE A 368 -16.01 -1.52 -0.76
C ILE A 368 -16.78 -0.41 -0.04
N THR A 369 -18.10 -0.54 0.11
CA THR A 369 -18.89 0.43 0.86
C THR A 369 -18.56 0.40 2.35
N TYR A 370 -18.23 -0.77 2.89
CA TYR A 370 -17.76 -0.88 4.27
C TYR A 370 -16.45 -0.14 4.51
N ALA A 371 -15.57 -0.08 3.51
CA ALA A 371 -14.36 0.72 3.58
C ALA A 371 -14.66 2.23 3.61
N ILE A 372 -15.59 2.68 2.80
CA ILE A 372 -16.04 4.07 2.81
C ILE A 372 -16.68 4.40 4.17
N LEU A 373 -17.57 3.54 4.68
CA LEU A 373 -18.19 3.71 6.00
C LEU A 373 -17.15 3.81 7.11
N TYR A 374 -16.15 2.93 7.11
CA TYR A 374 -15.08 2.94 8.09
C TYR A 374 -14.29 4.26 8.08
N GLU A 375 -13.87 4.75 6.90
CA GLU A 375 -13.14 6.03 6.79
C GLU A 375 -14.06 7.21 7.13
N CYS A 376 -15.37 7.15 6.81
CA CYS A 376 -16.31 8.16 7.18
C CYS A 376 -16.50 8.24 8.69
N VAL A 377 -16.66 7.10 9.37
CA VAL A 377 -16.72 7.01 10.83
C VAL A 377 -15.46 7.58 11.47
N LYS A 378 -14.27 7.22 10.98
CA LYS A 378 -12.99 7.81 11.45
C LYS A 378 -12.98 9.32 11.29
N CYS A 379 -13.42 9.83 10.14
CA CYS A 379 -13.50 11.26 9.90
C CYS A 379 -14.41 11.95 10.93
N ILE A 380 -15.61 11.42 11.15
CA ILE A 380 -16.61 11.98 12.10
C ILE A 380 -16.06 12.06 13.52
N TYR A 381 -15.34 11.04 13.99
CA TYR A 381 -14.72 11.04 15.32
C TYR A 381 -13.42 11.86 15.41
N THR A 382 -12.83 12.27 14.29
CA THR A 382 -11.59 13.08 14.27
C THR A 382 -11.87 14.57 14.24
N ILE A 383 -12.93 14.99 13.52
CA ILE A 383 -13.31 16.40 13.34
C ILE A 383 -14.03 16.94 14.57
N TYR A 384 -14.39 18.22 14.56
CA TYR A 384 -15.15 18.83 15.65
C TYR A 384 -16.49 18.12 15.82
N PRO A 385 -16.89 17.73 17.07
CA PRO A 385 -17.99 16.81 17.29
C PRO A 385 -19.37 17.44 16.96
N LYS A 386 -20.22 16.65 16.27
CA LYS A 386 -21.65 16.92 16.06
C LYS A 386 -22.46 15.72 16.54
N SER A 387 -23.31 15.91 17.56
CA SER A 387 -24.01 14.82 18.27
C SER A 387 -24.75 13.86 17.34
N ASP A 388 -25.52 14.38 16.38
CA ASP A 388 -26.32 13.56 15.45
C ASP A 388 -25.45 12.65 14.55
N LEU A 389 -24.29 13.16 14.11
CA LEU A 389 -23.33 12.39 13.32
C LEU A 389 -22.62 11.33 14.16
N LEU A 390 -22.26 11.67 15.40
CA LEU A 390 -21.64 10.73 16.34
C LEU A 390 -22.56 9.56 16.66
N GLU A 391 -23.86 9.82 16.87
CA GLU A 391 -24.86 8.76 17.10
C GLU A 391 -24.99 7.83 15.89
N LYS A 392 -25.08 8.38 14.67
CA LYS A 392 -25.12 7.58 13.43
C LYS A 392 -23.84 6.76 13.23
N ALA A 393 -22.67 7.34 13.50
CA ALA A 393 -21.39 6.66 13.43
C ALA A 393 -21.27 5.54 14.47
N ALA A 394 -21.72 5.76 15.70
CA ALA A 394 -21.77 4.76 16.76
C ALA A 394 -22.65 3.55 16.37
N LYS A 395 -23.83 3.80 15.81
CA LYS A 395 -24.71 2.75 15.29
C LYS A 395 -24.03 1.94 14.17
N CYS A 396 -23.31 2.61 13.28
CA CYS A 396 -22.55 1.93 12.21
C CYS A 396 -21.46 1.02 12.78
N ILE A 397 -20.71 1.47 13.79
CA ILE A 397 -19.69 0.66 14.49
C ILE A 397 -20.34 -0.57 15.14
N GLY A 398 -21.45 -0.40 15.84
CA GLY A 398 -22.22 -1.49 16.45
C GLY A 398 -22.58 -2.57 15.43
N ASN A 399 -23.10 -2.17 14.27
CA ASN A 399 -23.42 -3.09 13.18
C ASN A 399 -22.19 -3.86 12.65
N PHE A 400 -21.01 -3.24 12.64
CA PHE A 400 -19.77 -3.92 12.26
C PHE A 400 -19.35 -4.96 13.29
N VAL A 401 -19.33 -4.60 14.57
CA VAL A 401 -18.89 -5.48 15.67
C VAL A 401 -19.77 -6.72 15.78
N LEU A 402 -21.08 -6.53 15.67
CA LEU A 402 -22.09 -7.60 15.76
C LEU A 402 -22.15 -8.49 14.50
N SER A 403 -21.49 -8.10 13.41
CA SER A 403 -21.54 -8.83 12.15
C SER A 403 -20.89 -10.20 12.24
N ALA A 404 -21.52 -11.23 11.65
CA ALA A 404 -20.94 -12.55 11.47
C ALA A 404 -19.80 -12.57 10.39
N LYS A 405 -19.72 -11.53 9.54
CA LYS A 405 -18.68 -11.43 8.51
C LYS A 405 -17.35 -10.99 9.13
N ILE A 406 -16.31 -11.81 8.98
CA ILE A 406 -14.97 -11.60 9.58
C ILE A 406 -14.43 -10.20 9.28
N ASN A 407 -14.50 -9.77 8.02
CA ASN A 407 -13.96 -8.48 7.61
C ASN A 407 -14.69 -7.29 8.28
N LEU A 408 -16.01 -7.38 8.47
CA LEU A 408 -16.79 -6.34 9.16
C LEU A 408 -16.48 -6.35 10.65
N LYS A 409 -16.42 -7.51 11.28
CA LYS A 409 -16.03 -7.63 12.68
C LYS A 409 -14.65 -7.01 12.92
N TYR A 410 -13.69 -7.28 12.05
CA TYR A 410 -12.38 -6.64 12.07
C TYR A 410 -12.46 -5.11 11.98
N LEU A 411 -13.23 -4.58 11.02
CA LEU A 411 -13.42 -3.13 10.88
C LEU A 411 -14.09 -2.52 12.12
N GLY A 412 -15.04 -3.23 12.73
CA GLY A 412 -15.70 -2.81 13.97
C GLY A 412 -14.72 -2.71 15.15
N LEU A 413 -13.89 -3.73 15.35
CA LEU A 413 -12.84 -3.72 16.38
C LEU A 413 -11.83 -2.60 16.15
N LYS A 414 -11.39 -2.40 14.91
CA LYS A 414 -10.50 -1.28 14.54
C LYS A 414 -11.15 0.08 14.77
N ALA A 415 -12.42 0.24 14.43
CA ALA A 415 -13.14 1.48 14.67
C ALA A 415 -13.27 1.78 16.17
N LEU A 416 -13.61 0.77 16.99
CA LEU A 416 -13.65 0.92 18.45
C LEU A 416 -12.28 1.26 19.02
N THR A 417 -11.21 0.61 18.57
CA THR A 417 -9.83 0.90 19.00
C THR A 417 -9.45 2.36 18.71
N TYR A 418 -9.93 2.90 17.58
CA TYR A 418 -9.69 4.30 17.21
C TYR A 418 -10.51 5.27 18.07
N VAL A 419 -11.78 4.94 18.32
CA VAL A 419 -12.76 5.83 18.96
C VAL A 419 -12.64 5.82 20.50
N VAL A 420 -12.11 4.74 21.08
CA VAL A 420 -12.08 4.51 22.54
C VAL A 420 -11.46 5.65 23.36
N GLN A 421 -10.54 6.40 22.79
CA GLN A 421 -9.92 7.56 23.46
C GLN A 421 -10.89 8.74 23.60
N GLN A 422 -11.86 8.86 22.68
CA GLN A 422 -12.82 9.97 22.63
C GLN A 422 -14.16 9.57 23.26
N ASP A 423 -14.59 8.34 23.03
CA ASP A 423 -15.84 7.76 23.57
C ASP A 423 -15.61 6.36 24.15
N PRO A 424 -15.06 6.27 25.39
CA PRO A 424 -14.88 4.99 26.07
C PRO A 424 -16.19 4.23 26.32
N LYS A 425 -17.29 4.95 26.46
CA LYS A 425 -18.61 4.35 26.78
C LYS A 425 -19.09 3.47 25.63
N LEU A 426 -18.85 3.85 24.38
CA LEU A 426 -19.23 3.07 23.22
C LEU A 426 -18.52 1.70 23.20
N ALA A 427 -17.23 1.66 23.49
CA ALA A 427 -16.49 0.40 23.56
C ALA A 427 -16.97 -0.48 24.74
N LEU A 428 -17.28 0.12 25.89
CA LEU A 428 -17.79 -0.59 27.05
C LEU A 428 -19.19 -1.21 26.79
N GLN A 429 -20.05 -0.56 25.99
CA GLN A 429 -21.36 -1.11 25.59
C GLN A 429 -21.21 -2.45 24.82
N HIS A 430 -20.09 -2.63 24.11
CA HIS A 430 -19.78 -3.85 23.33
C HIS A 430 -18.78 -4.79 24.01
N GLN A 431 -18.46 -4.57 25.32
CA GLN A 431 -17.39 -5.28 26.01
C GLN A 431 -17.56 -6.81 25.95
N MET A 432 -18.76 -7.34 26.15
CA MET A 432 -19.01 -8.80 26.11
C MET A 432 -18.72 -9.36 24.71
N THR A 433 -19.24 -8.73 23.67
CA THR A 433 -18.98 -9.14 22.26
C THR A 433 -17.50 -9.05 21.89
N ILE A 434 -16.78 -8.05 22.45
CA ILE A 434 -15.34 -7.92 22.27
C ILE A 434 -14.62 -9.10 22.92
N ILE A 435 -14.97 -9.47 24.16
CA ILE A 435 -14.37 -10.62 24.87
C ILE A 435 -14.61 -11.93 24.10
N GLU A 436 -15.82 -12.16 23.60
CA GLU A 436 -16.16 -13.31 22.76
C GLU A 436 -15.29 -13.42 21.49
N CYS A 437 -14.76 -12.31 20.99
CA CYS A 437 -13.85 -12.31 19.84
C CYS A 437 -12.48 -12.94 20.14
N LEU A 438 -12.10 -13.16 21.42
CA LEU A 438 -10.90 -13.93 21.78
C LEU A 438 -10.99 -15.42 21.39
N ASP A 439 -12.20 -15.96 21.33
CA ASP A 439 -12.45 -17.35 20.93
C ASP A 439 -12.54 -17.52 19.40
N HIS A 440 -12.45 -16.42 18.64
CA HIS A 440 -12.54 -16.45 17.19
C HIS A 440 -11.36 -17.25 16.58
N PRO A 441 -11.58 -18.08 15.53
CA PRO A 441 -10.51 -18.91 14.93
C PRO A 441 -9.42 -18.10 14.22
N ASP A 442 -9.70 -16.85 13.82
CA ASP A 442 -8.77 -15.98 13.10
C ASP A 442 -7.86 -15.21 14.07
N LEU A 443 -6.54 -15.40 13.95
CA LEU A 443 -5.53 -14.79 14.81
C LEU A 443 -5.52 -13.25 14.72
N ILE A 444 -5.88 -12.69 13.56
CA ILE A 444 -5.92 -11.21 13.38
C ILE A 444 -7.03 -10.61 14.23
N ILE A 445 -8.21 -11.25 14.25
CA ILE A 445 -9.33 -10.83 15.11
C ILE A 445 -8.90 -10.88 16.59
N LYS A 446 -8.24 -11.95 17.01
CA LYS A 446 -7.74 -12.09 18.38
C LYS A 446 -6.75 -10.97 18.77
N ARG A 447 -5.79 -10.67 17.89
CA ARG A 447 -4.82 -9.57 18.12
C ARG A 447 -5.51 -8.21 18.25
N GLU A 448 -6.44 -7.90 17.36
CA GLU A 448 -7.20 -6.65 17.43
C GLU A 448 -8.06 -6.58 18.69
N THR A 449 -8.61 -7.72 19.11
CA THR A 449 -9.37 -7.82 20.34
C THR A 449 -8.50 -7.55 21.57
N LEU A 450 -7.30 -8.13 21.63
CA LEU A 450 -6.35 -7.91 22.73
C LEU A 450 -5.90 -6.45 22.81
N GLU A 451 -5.64 -5.81 21.66
CA GLU A 451 -5.32 -4.38 21.60
C GLU A 451 -6.47 -3.52 22.12
N LEU A 452 -7.70 -3.83 21.69
CA LEU A 452 -8.87 -3.09 22.14
C LEU A 452 -9.14 -3.29 23.63
N LEU A 453 -9.05 -4.53 24.13
CA LEU A 453 -9.22 -4.84 25.56
C LEU A 453 -8.21 -4.09 26.41
N PHE A 454 -6.95 -4.04 26.00
CA PHE A 454 -5.92 -3.24 26.68
C PHE A 454 -6.32 -1.75 26.77
N ARG A 455 -6.85 -1.18 25.67
CA ARG A 455 -7.23 0.24 25.64
C ARG A 455 -8.48 0.58 26.43
N ILE A 456 -9.45 -0.34 26.56
CA ILE A 456 -10.68 -0.13 27.33
C ILE A 456 -10.53 -0.48 28.82
N THR A 457 -9.36 -0.97 29.23
CA THR A 457 -9.11 -1.36 30.60
C THR A 457 -9.18 -0.14 31.53
N ASN A 458 -9.98 -0.27 32.56
CA ASN A 458 -10.17 0.72 33.61
C ASN A 458 -10.18 0.06 34.99
N ASP A 459 -10.31 0.85 36.04
CA ASP A 459 -10.29 0.39 37.41
C ASP A 459 -11.37 -0.67 37.74
N GLN A 460 -12.49 -0.68 37.03
CA GLN A 460 -13.60 -1.61 37.30
C GLN A 460 -13.45 -2.96 36.60
N ASN A 461 -12.83 -2.99 35.41
CA ASN A 461 -12.79 -4.16 34.54
C ASN A 461 -11.40 -4.82 34.41
N VAL A 462 -10.35 -4.21 35.01
CA VAL A 462 -8.96 -4.67 34.84
C VAL A 462 -8.77 -6.13 35.26
N THR A 463 -9.37 -6.57 36.36
CA THR A 463 -9.25 -7.96 36.86
C THR A 463 -9.73 -8.97 35.82
N VAL A 464 -10.92 -8.75 35.27
CA VAL A 464 -11.53 -9.63 34.26
C VAL A 464 -10.72 -9.60 32.96
N ILE A 465 -10.28 -8.43 32.52
CA ILE A 465 -9.52 -8.30 31.28
C ILE A 465 -8.14 -8.96 31.39
N VAL A 466 -7.42 -8.73 32.50
CA VAL A 466 -6.11 -9.36 32.72
C VAL A 466 -6.24 -10.87 32.82
N GLU A 467 -7.26 -11.41 33.50
CA GLU A 467 -7.54 -12.85 33.55
C GLU A 467 -7.71 -13.42 32.13
N LYS A 468 -8.52 -12.79 31.29
CA LYS A 468 -8.72 -13.22 29.89
C LYS A 468 -7.45 -13.13 29.04
N MET A 469 -6.61 -12.10 29.24
CA MET A 469 -5.32 -11.97 28.59
C MET A 469 -4.35 -13.08 29.01
N LEU A 470 -4.31 -13.43 30.31
CA LEU A 470 -3.49 -14.52 30.82
C LEU A 470 -3.99 -15.89 30.32
N ASP A 471 -5.29 -16.13 30.26
CA ASP A 471 -5.87 -17.35 29.69
C ASP A 471 -5.47 -17.50 28.22
N PHE A 472 -5.55 -16.40 27.45
CA PHE A 472 -5.09 -16.42 26.08
C PHE A 472 -3.58 -16.72 25.97
N LEU A 473 -2.76 -16.15 26.86
CA LEU A 473 -1.31 -16.37 26.87
C LEU A 473 -0.94 -17.82 27.13
N ARG A 474 -1.69 -18.54 28.00
CA ARG A 474 -1.48 -19.96 28.30
C ARG A 474 -1.74 -20.87 27.10
N ILE A 475 -2.64 -20.47 26.20
CA ILE A 475 -3.07 -21.28 25.04
C ILE A 475 -2.36 -20.88 23.75
N SER A 476 -1.83 -19.66 23.70
CA SER A 476 -1.21 -19.10 22.48
C SER A 476 0.04 -19.85 22.07
N LYS A 477 0.15 -20.15 20.76
CA LYS A 477 1.33 -20.73 20.11
C LYS A 477 2.08 -19.71 19.23
N ASP A 478 1.66 -18.44 19.26
CA ASP A 478 2.24 -17.39 18.47
C ASP A 478 3.16 -16.51 19.34
N ASP A 479 4.46 -16.74 19.22
CA ASP A 479 5.48 -16.07 20.05
C ASP A 479 5.41 -14.54 19.96
N HIS A 480 5.13 -13.99 18.78
CA HIS A 480 5.06 -12.54 18.61
C HIS A 480 3.88 -11.93 19.37
N THR A 481 2.70 -12.55 19.30
CA THR A 481 1.51 -12.09 20.04
C THR A 481 1.71 -12.29 21.54
N SER A 482 2.37 -13.37 21.94
CA SER A 482 2.66 -13.65 23.36
C SER A 482 3.61 -12.63 23.96
N MET A 483 4.68 -12.23 23.25
CA MET A 483 5.61 -11.19 23.70
C MET A 483 4.94 -9.82 23.85
N ASP A 484 4.12 -9.42 22.86
CA ASP A 484 3.36 -8.17 22.91
C ASP A 484 2.36 -8.15 24.07
N LEU A 485 1.69 -9.29 24.30
CA LEU A 485 0.70 -9.43 25.37
C LEU A 485 1.32 -9.40 26.76
N VAL A 486 2.48 -10.04 26.95
CA VAL A 486 3.24 -9.97 28.22
C VAL A 486 3.58 -8.51 28.55
N GLY A 487 4.05 -7.72 27.56
CA GLY A 487 4.30 -6.29 27.73
C GLY A 487 3.07 -5.51 28.19
N LYS A 488 1.91 -5.76 27.54
CA LYS A 488 0.64 -5.11 27.90
C LYS A 488 0.15 -5.50 29.30
N VAL A 489 0.25 -6.76 29.67
CA VAL A 489 -0.13 -7.24 31.02
C VAL A 489 0.78 -6.63 32.08
N ALA A 490 2.09 -6.53 31.83
CA ALA A 490 3.03 -5.88 32.74
C ALA A 490 2.68 -4.38 32.94
N GLU A 491 2.38 -3.66 31.86
CA GLU A 491 1.94 -2.25 31.92
C GLU A 491 0.64 -2.08 32.73
N LEU A 492 -0.33 -2.98 32.55
CA LEU A 492 -1.56 -2.97 33.34
C LEU A 492 -1.30 -3.29 34.81
N ALA A 493 -0.39 -4.21 35.11
CA ALA A 493 0.00 -4.54 36.49
C ALA A 493 0.70 -3.37 37.19
N GLU A 494 1.54 -2.61 36.49
CA GLU A 494 2.14 -1.39 37.01
C GLU A 494 1.08 -0.30 37.27
N LYS A 495 0.12 -0.16 36.38
CA LYS A 495 -0.94 0.85 36.49
C LYS A 495 -1.98 0.52 37.56
N TYR A 496 -2.28 -0.78 37.79
CA TYR A 496 -3.31 -1.25 38.72
C TYR A 496 -2.77 -2.32 39.68
N PRO A 497 -1.75 -2.03 40.50
CA PRO A 497 -0.99 -3.06 41.24
C PRO A 497 -1.86 -3.86 42.20
N TYR A 498 -2.77 -3.25 42.93
CA TYR A 498 -3.59 -3.93 43.95
C TYR A 498 -4.62 -4.89 43.36
N LYS A 499 -5.06 -4.67 42.11
CA LYS A 499 -6.10 -5.48 41.45
C LYS A 499 -5.51 -6.58 40.58
N CYS A 500 -4.36 -6.34 39.99
CA CYS A 500 -3.68 -7.34 39.17
C CYS A 500 -2.95 -8.38 40.01
N PHE A 501 -2.55 -8.04 41.24
CA PHE A 501 -1.84 -8.97 42.14
C PHE A 501 -2.64 -10.22 42.47
N SER A 502 -3.97 -10.13 42.61
CA SER A 502 -4.86 -11.26 42.89
C SER A 502 -5.08 -12.19 41.69
N VAL A 503 -4.72 -11.78 40.47
CA VAL A 503 -4.93 -12.54 39.23
C VAL A 503 -3.62 -13.14 38.71
N CYS A 504 -2.48 -12.52 39.06
CA CYS A 504 -1.15 -12.95 38.62
C CYS A 504 -0.50 -14.00 39.54
N ILE A 505 -1.08 -14.28 40.71
CA ILE A 505 -0.73 -15.39 41.62
C ILE A 505 -1.60 -16.58 41.30
#